data_26ef674650dc18fb079015d6d769e00d
#
_entry.id   26ef674650dc18fb079015d6d769e00d
#
_cell.length_a   1.000
_cell.length_b   1.000
_cell.length_c   1.000
_cell.angle_alpha   90.00
_cell.angle_beta   90.00
_cell.angle_gamma   90.00
#
_symmetry.space_group_name_H-M   'P 1'
#
loop_
_entity.id
_entity.type
_entity.pdbx_description
1 polymer ?
#
loop_
_entity_poly.entity_id
_entity_poly.type
_entity_poly.pdbx_seq_one_letter_code
_entity_poly.pdbx_strand_id
1 'polypeptide(L)'
;LDKGGTAGAFIGLFFLAAVYASAGLFASSLTDNQVVAFIIAVILCLFLYLGFDAFAYLPGLRKIDEFVIGLGINEHYKSMSRGVLDIRDIVYFTAVVIMFNEATRMVLLSRKHEKRNWISFGTTIIAVVLAVFAVSFLKIRADLTEDRRYTLSEPSRKILSGIRNDIFVQVWLDGEMPIPFKRL
;
A
#
# COMPACT_ATOMS: atom_id res chain seq x y z
N LEU A 1 -25.43 2.40 -10.01
CA LEU A 1 -23.97 2.58 -9.97
C LEU A 1 -23.59 3.05 -8.58
N ASP A 2 -22.74 2.31 -7.88
CA ASP A 2 -22.23 2.68 -6.55
C ASP A 2 -21.27 3.88 -6.69
N LYS A 3 -21.82 5.07 -6.43
CA LYS A 3 -21.06 6.33 -6.53
C LYS A 3 -19.92 6.40 -5.50
N GLY A 4 -20.15 5.88 -4.32
CA GLY A 4 -19.15 5.89 -3.25
C GLY A 4 -18.00 4.94 -3.51
N GLY A 5 -18.28 3.71 -3.96
CA GLY A 5 -17.26 2.77 -4.39
C GLY A 5 -16.43 3.30 -5.56
N THR A 6 -17.09 3.95 -6.53
CA THR A 6 -16.41 4.60 -7.65
C THR A 6 -15.49 5.73 -7.18
N ALA A 7 -15.97 6.61 -6.28
CA ALA A 7 -15.14 7.69 -5.74
C ALA A 7 -13.91 7.16 -5.00
N GLY A 8 -14.06 6.11 -4.19
CA GLY A 8 -12.93 5.45 -3.52
C GLY A 8 -11.89 4.90 -4.51
N ALA A 9 -12.36 4.26 -5.59
CA ALA A 9 -11.48 3.76 -6.64
C ALA A 9 -10.69 4.90 -7.34
N PHE A 10 -11.33 6.04 -7.62
CA PHE A 10 -10.64 7.20 -8.20
C PHE A 10 -9.61 7.81 -7.24
N ILE A 11 -9.92 7.88 -5.95
CA ILE A 11 -8.96 8.34 -4.92
C ILE A 11 -7.76 7.38 -4.88
N GLY A 12 -7.99 6.07 -4.87
CA GLY A 12 -6.93 5.08 -4.93
C GLY A 12 -6.06 5.20 -6.18
N LEU A 13 -6.69 5.41 -7.35
CA LEU A 13 -5.99 5.63 -8.61
C LEU A 13 -5.13 6.90 -8.59
N PHE A 14 -5.62 7.98 -7.97
CA PHE A 14 -4.87 9.21 -7.79
C PHE A 14 -3.59 8.98 -6.97
N PHE A 15 -3.68 8.30 -5.83
CA PHE A 15 -2.51 7.96 -5.02
C PHE A 15 -1.53 7.04 -5.75
N LEU A 16 -2.04 6.04 -6.47
CA LEU A 16 -1.22 5.15 -7.28
C LEU A 16 -0.46 5.92 -8.37
N ALA A 17 -1.15 6.83 -9.07
CA ALA A 17 -0.53 7.68 -10.09
C ALA A 17 0.53 8.60 -9.47
N ALA A 18 0.30 9.16 -8.28
CA ALA A 18 1.27 9.99 -7.57
C ALA A 18 2.56 9.23 -7.23
N VAL A 19 2.44 7.97 -6.78
CA VAL A 19 3.60 7.10 -6.53
C VAL A 19 4.36 6.83 -7.82
N TYR A 20 3.68 6.46 -8.90
CA TYR A 20 4.35 6.17 -10.17
C TYR A 20 5.00 7.41 -10.79
N ALA A 21 4.37 8.58 -10.66
CA ALA A 21 4.98 9.84 -11.08
C ALA A 21 6.26 10.15 -10.28
N SER A 22 6.23 9.98 -8.96
CA SER A 22 7.42 10.20 -8.12
C SER A 22 8.53 9.17 -8.37
N ALA A 23 8.19 7.91 -8.64
CA ALA A 23 9.14 6.88 -9.06
C ALA A 23 9.75 7.19 -10.43
N GLY A 24 8.95 7.69 -11.37
CA GLY A 24 9.42 8.16 -12.68
C GLY A 24 10.37 9.35 -12.58
N LEU A 25 10.08 10.33 -11.71
CA LEU A 25 10.99 11.45 -11.42
C LEU A 25 12.31 10.97 -10.83
N PHE A 26 12.26 10.01 -9.91
CA PHE A 26 13.46 9.39 -9.35
C PHE A 26 14.27 8.70 -10.44
N ALA A 27 13.67 7.86 -11.27
CA ALA A 27 14.35 7.18 -12.38
C ALA A 27 14.99 8.18 -13.36
N SER A 28 14.29 9.27 -13.69
CA SER A 28 14.81 10.35 -14.54
C SER A 28 15.98 11.08 -13.89
N SER A 29 16.06 11.16 -12.58
CA SER A 29 17.18 11.78 -11.88
C SER A 29 18.48 10.96 -11.91
N LEU A 30 18.39 9.64 -12.16
CA LEU A 30 19.52 8.71 -12.13
C LEU A 30 20.39 8.77 -13.38
N THR A 31 19.82 9.16 -14.53
CA THR A 31 20.50 9.11 -15.83
C THR A 31 20.08 10.27 -16.73
N ASP A 32 20.98 10.69 -17.62
CA ASP A 32 20.71 11.73 -18.63
C ASP A 32 20.11 11.13 -19.91
N ASN A 33 20.11 9.80 -20.04
CA ASN A 33 19.54 9.10 -21.19
C ASN A 33 18.06 8.80 -20.94
N GLN A 34 17.18 9.42 -21.73
CA GLN A 34 15.72 9.28 -21.62
C GLN A 34 15.23 7.83 -21.76
N VAL A 35 15.84 7.04 -22.66
CA VAL A 35 15.45 5.65 -22.88
C VAL A 35 15.79 4.80 -21.66
N VAL A 36 17.00 5.01 -21.10
CA VAL A 36 17.42 4.31 -19.88
C VAL A 36 16.54 4.71 -18.70
N ALA A 37 16.26 6.01 -18.54
CA ALA A 37 15.34 6.50 -17.49
C ALA A 37 13.96 5.84 -17.58
N PHE A 38 13.42 5.74 -18.79
CA PHE A 38 12.12 5.09 -19.02
C PHE A 38 12.15 3.61 -18.63
N ILE A 39 13.19 2.87 -19.03
CA ILE A 39 13.33 1.44 -18.69
C ILE A 39 13.42 1.27 -17.17
N ILE A 40 14.22 2.09 -16.48
CA ILE A 40 14.34 2.07 -15.03
C ILE A 40 12.97 2.36 -14.37
N ALA A 41 12.24 3.37 -14.86
CA ALA A 41 10.93 3.73 -14.34
C ALA A 41 9.93 2.57 -14.47
N VAL A 42 9.88 1.91 -15.63
CA VAL A 42 8.99 0.76 -15.87
C VAL A 42 9.32 -0.41 -14.93
N ILE A 43 10.61 -0.76 -14.82
CA ILE A 43 11.04 -1.85 -13.93
C ILE A 43 10.70 -1.52 -12.48
N LEU A 44 10.93 -0.28 -12.06
CA LEU A 44 10.65 0.18 -10.70
C LEU A 44 9.15 0.14 -10.39
N CYS A 45 8.30 0.62 -11.30
CA CYS A 45 6.85 0.57 -11.15
C CYS A 45 6.32 -0.85 -11.11
N LEU A 46 6.82 -1.76 -11.97
CA LEU A 46 6.48 -3.17 -11.93
C LEU A 46 6.90 -3.83 -10.62
N PHE A 47 8.09 -3.52 -10.14
CA PHE A 47 8.59 -4.03 -8.87
C PHE A 47 7.73 -3.57 -7.69
N LEU A 48 7.37 -2.29 -7.65
CA LEU A 48 6.52 -1.74 -6.59
C LEU A 48 5.12 -2.36 -6.59
N TYR A 49 4.58 -2.71 -7.74
CA TYR A 49 3.23 -3.27 -7.85
C TYR A 49 3.18 -4.79 -7.64
N LEU A 50 4.08 -5.54 -8.28
CA LEU A 50 4.07 -7.00 -8.29
C LEU A 50 5.19 -7.63 -7.46
N GLY A 51 6.30 -6.90 -7.24
CA GLY A 51 7.52 -7.48 -6.68
C GLY A 51 7.31 -8.02 -5.28
N PHE A 52 6.62 -7.30 -4.42
CA PHE A 52 6.37 -7.72 -3.04
C PHE A 52 5.49 -8.96 -2.97
N ASP A 53 4.44 -9.04 -3.80
CA ASP A 53 3.59 -10.22 -3.90
C ASP A 53 4.42 -11.43 -4.40
N ALA A 54 5.25 -11.23 -5.43
CA ALA A 54 6.09 -12.28 -5.97
C ALA A 54 7.13 -12.79 -4.95
N PHE A 55 7.72 -11.90 -4.17
CA PHE A 55 8.67 -12.28 -3.11
C PHE A 55 8.00 -13.06 -1.98
N ALA A 56 6.77 -12.73 -1.61
CA ALA A 56 6.04 -13.43 -0.55
C ALA A 56 5.78 -14.92 -0.88
N TYR A 57 5.70 -15.26 -2.17
CA TYR A 57 5.52 -16.67 -2.60
C TYR A 57 6.81 -17.51 -2.57
N LEU A 58 7.97 -16.93 -2.27
CA LEU A 58 9.22 -17.69 -2.19
C LEU A 58 9.24 -18.61 -0.97
N PRO A 59 9.66 -19.88 -1.12
CA PRO A 59 9.55 -20.91 -0.07
C PRO A 59 10.27 -20.57 1.25
N GLY A 60 11.26 -19.67 1.23
CA GLY A 60 12.06 -19.29 2.40
C GLY A 60 11.43 -18.17 3.26
N LEU A 61 10.41 -17.45 2.75
CA LEU A 61 9.86 -16.25 3.38
C LEU A 61 8.49 -16.48 4.05
N ARG A 62 8.03 -17.73 4.14
CA ARG A 62 6.68 -18.07 4.70
C ARG A 62 6.39 -17.54 6.10
N LYS A 63 7.41 -17.19 6.90
CA LYS A 63 7.21 -16.65 8.25
C LYS A 63 6.95 -15.15 8.27
N ILE A 64 7.28 -14.44 7.18
CA ILE A 64 7.19 -12.99 7.06
C ILE A 64 6.40 -12.56 5.82
N ASP A 65 5.69 -13.51 5.19
CA ASP A 65 4.91 -13.27 3.97
C ASP A 65 3.88 -12.15 4.14
N GLU A 66 3.11 -12.16 5.24
CA GLU A 66 2.14 -11.10 5.53
C GLU A 66 2.79 -9.72 5.65
N PHE A 67 3.98 -9.64 6.26
CA PHE A 67 4.71 -8.38 6.38
C PHE A 67 5.22 -7.91 5.01
N VAL A 68 5.74 -8.83 4.19
CA VAL A 68 6.23 -8.51 2.83
C VAL A 68 5.09 -8.07 1.92
N ILE A 69 3.95 -8.76 1.96
CA ILE A 69 2.74 -8.37 1.21
C ILE A 69 2.26 -6.98 1.65
N GLY A 70 2.27 -6.72 2.96
CA GLY A 70 1.89 -5.43 3.54
C GLY A 70 2.80 -4.25 3.13
N LEU A 71 3.99 -4.51 2.57
CA LEU A 71 4.85 -3.49 1.97
C LEU A 71 4.50 -3.20 0.51
N GLY A 72 3.69 -4.04 -0.13
CA GLY A 72 3.31 -3.92 -1.52
C GLY A 72 2.21 -2.89 -1.76
N ILE A 73 2.34 -2.11 -2.84
CA ILE A 73 1.32 -1.13 -3.25
C ILE A 73 -0.01 -1.81 -3.54
N ASN A 74 0.03 -3.02 -4.10
CA ASN A 74 -1.15 -3.76 -4.52
C ASN A 74 -2.13 -4.02 -3.37
N GLU A 75 -1.63 -4.36 -2.17
CA GLU A 75 -2.48 -4.65 -1.02
C GLU A 75 -3.23 -3.40 -0.53
N HIS A 76 -2.53 -2.27 -0.42
CA HIS A 76 -3.12 -0.99 -0.05
C HIS A 76 -4.11 -0.47 -1.12
N TYR A 77 -3.78 -0.65 -2.41
CA TYR A 77 -4.66 -0.26 -3.50
C TYR A 77 -5.95 -1.08 -3.56
N LYS A 78 -5.90 -2.39 -3.27
CA LYS A 78 -7.08 -3.27 -3.24
C LYS A 78 -8.16 -2.77 -2.28
N SER A 79 -7.79 -2.24 -1.13
CA SER A 79 -8.72 -1.66 -0.15
C SER A 79 -9.44 -0.45 -0.75
N MET A 80 -8.67 0.51 -1.27
CA MET A 80 -9.19 1.75 -1.83
C MET A 80 -10.04 1.51 -3.09
N SER A 81 -9.65 0.56 -3.95
CA SER A 81 -10.39 0.20 -5.17
C SER A 81 -11.79 -0.37 -4.90
N ARG A 82 -12.02 -0.89 -3.70
CA ARG A 82 -13.34 -1.38 -3.25
C ARG A 82 -14.21 -0.28 -2.61
N GLY A 83 -13.73 0.96 -2.57
CA GLY A 83 -14.44 2.08 -1.95
C GLY A 83 -14.22 2.21 -0.43
N VAL A 84 -13.20 1.53 0.10
CA VAL A 84 -12.84 1.63 1.51
C VAL A 84 -11.55 2.42 1.65
N LEU A 85 -11.64 3.57 2.33
CA LEU A 85 -10.49 4.41 2.64
C LEU A 85 -10.02 4.14 4.08
N ASP A 86 -8.85 3.52 4.21
CA ASP A 86 -8.16 3.40 5.50
C ASP A 86 -7.10 4.50 5.57
N ILE A 87 -7.00 5.18 6.72
CA ILE A 87 -5.97 6.21 6.91
C ILE A 87 -4.57 5.64 6.76
N ARG A 88 -4.38 4.37 7.05
CA ARG A 88 -3.10 3.65 6.89
C ARG A 88 -2.68 3.60 5.43
N ASP A 89 -3.63 3.37 4.51
CA ASP A 89 -3.36 3.33 3.08
C ASP A 89 -2.95 4.71 2.56
N ILE A 90 -3.66 5.76 2.98
CA ILE A 90 -3.34 7.15 2.61
C ILE A 90 -1.93 7.53 3.09
N VAL A 91 -1.60 7.21 4.34
CA VAL A 91 -0.28 7.54 4.91
C VAL A 91 0.81 6.71 4.22
N TYR A 92 0.56 5.44 3.91
CA TYR A 92 1.49 4.60 3.16
C TYR A 92 1.82 5.20 1.79
N PHE A 93 0.81 5.53 0.97
CA PHE A 93 1.03 6.14 -0.35
C PHE A 93 1.77 7.46 -0.25
N THR A 94 1.39 8.31 0.70
CA THR A 94 2.05 9.60 0.95
C THR A 94 3.51 9.39 1.37
N ALA A 95 3.79 8.41 2.22
CA ALA A 95 5.12 8.04 2.66
C ALA A 95 6.01 7.61 1.47
N VAL A 96 5.49 6.76 0.58
CA VAL A 96 6.22 6.31 -0.61
C VAL A 96 6.54 7.49 -1.55
N VAL A 97 5.58 8.39 -1.77
CA VAL A 97 5.80 9.61 -2.56
C VAL A 97 6.91 10.48 -1.95
N ILE A 98 6.86 10.72 -0.63
CA ILE A 98 7.89 11.50 0.08
C ILE A 98 9.26 10.83 -0.05
N MET A 99 9.34 9.51 0.13
CA MET A 99 10.60 8.77 0.00
C MET A 99 11.22 8.91 -1.39
N PHE A 100 10.44 8.78 -2.46
CA PHE A 100 10.95 8.94 -3.82
C PHE A 100 11.37 10.38 -4.12
N ASN A 101 10.61 11.37 -3.64
CA ASN A 101 10.96 12.77 -3.83
C ASN A 101 12.25 13.14 -3.07
N GLU A 102 12.44 12.67 -1.84
CA GLU A 102 13.68 12.87 -1.10
C GLU A 102 14.87 12.15 -1.74
N ALA A 103 14.66 10.93 -2.25
CA ALA A 103 15.69 10.22 -3.01
C ALA A 103 16.09 10.98 -4.28
N THR A 104 15.10 11.52 -5.03
CA THR A 104 15.33 12.37 -6.19
C THR A 104 16.14 13.61 -5.82
N ARG A 105 15.74 14.30 -4.75
CA ARG A 105 16.44 15.48 -4.24
C ARG A 105 17.91 15.17 -3.91
N MET A 106 18.16 14.03 -3.25
CA MET A 106 19.51 13.60 -2.90
C MET A 106 20.39 13.35 -4.14
N VAL A 107 19.83 12.72 -5.18
CA VAL A 107 20.54 12.49 -6.45
C VAL A 107 20.88 13.82 -7.13
N LEU A 108 19.91 14.74 -7.20
CA LEU A 108 20.10 16.05 -7.83
C LEU A 108 21.14 16.92 -7.10
N LEU A 109 21.13 16.94 -5.76
CA LEU A 109 22.15 17.65 -4.97
C LEU A 109 23.54 17.05 -5.18
N SER A 110 23.64 15.72 -5.26
CA SER A 110 24.90 15.04 -5.56
C SER A 110 25.46 15.43 -6.94
N ARG A 111 24.59 15.58 -7.95
CA ARG A 111 24.99 16.01 -9.31
C ARG A 111 25.47 17.46 -9.36
N LYS A 112 24.90 18.34 -8.53
CA LYS A 112 25.31 19.75 -8.45
C LYS A 112 26.55 20.02 -7.61
N HIS A 113 27.22 18.97 -7.09
CA HIS A 113 28.32 19.08 -6.12
C HIS A 113 27.97 19.91 -4.87
N GLU A 114 26.68 20.07 -4.56
CA GLU A 114 26.25 20.74 -3.33
C GLU A 114 26.42 19.81 -2.13
N LYS A 115 26.60 20.39 -0.94
CA LYS A 115 26.74 19.62 0.28
C LYS A 115 25.51 18.75 0.50
N ARG A 116 25.71 17.45 0.40
CA ARG A 116 24.70 16.42 0.60
C ARG A 116 24.31 16.38 2.06
N ASN A 117 23.11 16.81 2.38
CA ASN A 117 22.63 16.83 3.76
C ASN A 117 22.05 15.47 4.17
N TRP A 118 22.93 14.53 4.48
CA TRP A 118 22.56 13.19 4.93
C TRP A 118 21.69 13.19 6.19
N ILE A 119 21.87 14.21 7.04
CA ILE A 119 21.08 14.35 8.27
C ILE A 119 19.62 14.63 7.92
N SER A 120 19.38 15.56 7.00
CA SER A 120 18.01 15.86 6.55
C SER A 120 17.33 14.65 5.92
N PHE A 121 18.05 13.92 5.07
CA PHE A 121 17.53 12.69 4.47
C PHE A 121 17.19 11.63 5.54
N GLY A 122 18.11 11.39 6.47
CA GLY A 122 17.90 10.43 7.55
C GLY A 122 16.73 10.83 8.46
N THR A 123 16.60 12.11 8.80
CA THR A 123 15.47 12.60 9.62
C THR A 123 14.14 12.46 8.91
N THR A 124 14.07 12.70 7.60
CA THR A 124 12.83 12.51 6.82
C THR A 124 12.44 11.03 6.80
N ILE A 125 13.39 10.12 6.55
CA ILE A 125 13.09 8.67 6.56
C ILE A 125 12.58 8.24 7.93
N ILE A 126 13.25 8.64 9.00
CA ILE A 126 12.83 8.31 10.37
C ILE A 126 11.44 8.86 10.65
N ALA A 127 11.16 10.12 10.28
CA ALA A 127 9.84 10.74 10.46
C ALA A 127 8.75 9.99 9.70
N VAL A 128 9.01 9.57 8.44
CA VAL A 128 8.08 8.80 7.62
C VAL A 128 7.81 7.43 8.26
N VAL A 129 8.85 6.71 8.67
CA VAL A 129 8.70 5.40 9.33
C VAL A 129 7.90 5.52 10.62
N LEU A 130 8.20 6.54 11.44
CA LEU A 130 7.44 6.80 12.67
C LEU A 130 5.98 7.17 12.39
N ALA A 131 5.70 7.93 11.34
CA ALA A 131 4.34 8.27 10.95
C ALA A 131 3.55 7.02 10.52
N VAL A 132 4.12 6.18 9.66
CA VAL A 132 3.51 4.91 9.25
C VAL A 132 3.26 4.00 10.46
N PHE A 133 4.25 3.90 11.36
CA PHE A 133 4.12 3.10 12.58
C PHE A 133 3.05 3.66 13.52
N ALA A 134 3.01 4.96 13.75
CA ALA A 134 2.02 5.60 14.62
C ALA A 134 0.59 5.39 14.08
N VAL A 135 0.41 5.51 12.76
CA VAL A 135 -0.89 5.31 12.11
C VAL A 135 -1.31 3.84 12.07
N SER A 136 -0.39 2.89 12.15
CA SER A 136 -0.73 1.46 12.21
C SER A 136 -1.59 1.09 13.43
N PHE A 137 -1.52 1.87 14.51
CA PHE A 137 -2.37 1.71 15.68
C PHE A 137 -3.76 2.36 15.54
N LEU A 138 -3.93 3.27 14.56
CA LEU A 138 -5.19 3.94 14.31
C LEU A 138 -6.07 3.07 13.40
N LYS A 139 -7.26 2.73 13.90
CA LYS A 139 -8.27 1.97 13.13
C LYS A 139 -9.33 2.91 12.56
N ILE A 140 -8.89 3.97 11.85
CA ILE A 140 -9.78 4.92 11.20
C ILE A 140 -10.01 4.45 9.77
N ARG A 141 -11.21 3.95 9.52
CA ARG A 141 -11.65 3.43 8.24
C ARG A 141 -12.95 4.08 7.81
N ALA A 142 -12.99 4.62 6.61
CA ALA A 142 -14.17 5.18 6.00
C ALA A 142 -14.68 4.26 4.90
N ASP A 143 -15.91 3.75 5.06
CA ASP A 143 -16.61 2.98 4.05
C ASP A 143 -17.45 3.96 3.23
N LEU A 144 -17.02 4.20 1.98
CA LEU A 144 -17.69 5.10 1.04
C LEU A 144 -18.78 4.40 0.24
N THR A 145 -18.90 3.07 0.32
CA THR A 145 -19.88 2.32 -0.45
C THR A 145 -21.30 2.71 -0.07
N GLU A 146 -22.18 2.81 -1.04
CA GLU A 146 -23.59 3.26 -0.86
C GLU A 146 -24.34 2.38 0.13
N ASP A 147 -24.11 1.05 0.08
CA ASP A 147 -24.74 0.07 0.95
C ASP A 147 -23.94 -0.21 2.24
N ARG A 148 -22.84 0.52 2.50
CA ARG A 148 -21.91 0.27 3.63
C ARG A 148 -21.50 -1.20 3.74
N ARG A 149 -21.13 -1.81 2.61
CA ARG A 149 -20.82 -3.26 2.48
C ARG A 149 -19.71 -3.74 3.41
N TYR A 150 -18.84 -2.85 3.82
CA TYR A 150 -17.68 -3.15 4.67
C TYR A 150 -17.83 -2.63 6.11
N THR A 151 -19.05 -2.21 6.47
CA THR A 151 -19.39 -1.75 7.82
C THR A 151 -20.46 -2.68 8.41
N LEU A 152 -20.19 -3.20 9.60
CA LEU A 152 -21.16 -4.04 10.28
C LEU A 152 -22.43 -3.26 10.61
N SER A 153 -23.59 -3.84 10.30
CA SER A 153 -24.87 -3.27 10.67
C SER A 153 -25.03 -3.18 12.21
N GLU A 154 -25.81 -2.23 12.68
CA GLU A 154 -26.10 -2.09 14.12
C GLU A 154 -26.61 -3.39 14.78
N PRO A 155 -27.54 -4.14 14.16
CA PRO A 155 -27.96 -5.44 14.72
C PRO A 155 -26.83 -6.45 14.83
N SER A 156 -25.97 -6.55 13.78
CA SER A 156 -24.81 -7.45 13.78
C SER A 156 -23.79 -7.08 14.86
N ARG A 157 -23.53 -5.78 15.03
CA ARG A 157 -22.64 -5.27 16.08
C ARG A 157 -23.18 -5.60 17.48
N LYS A 158 -24.49 -5.45 17.68
CA LYS A 158 -25.14 -5.75 18.95
C LYS A 158 -25.07 -7.25 19.30
N ILE A 159 -25.28 -8.11 18.30
CA ILE A 159 -25.14 -9.57 18.48
C ILE A 159 -23.69 -9.91 18.83
N LEU A 160 -22.71 -9.41 18.06
CA LEU A 160 -21.29 -9.68 18.30
C LEU A 160 -20.80 -9.17 19.65
N SER A 161 -21.27 -8.01 20.11
CA SER A 161 -20.90 -7.47 21.43
C SER A 161 -21.48 -8.27 22.60
N GLY A 162 -22.54 -9.05 22.37
CA GLY A 162 -23.16 -9.94 23.38
C GLY A 162 -22.47 -11.31 23.49
N ILE A 163 -21.60 -11.67 22.56
CA ILE A 163 -20.93 -12.97 22.56
C ILE A 163 -19.73 -12.91 23.51
N ARG A 164 -19.77 -13.74 24.54
CA ARG A 164 -18.72 -13.86 25.59
C ARG A 164 -17.89 -15.13 25.46
N ASN A 165 -18.27 -16.04 24.59
CA ASN A 165 -17.65 -17.36 24.43
C ASN A 165 -16.96 -17.44 23.08
N ASP A 166 -16.00 -18.36 22.95
CA ASP A 166 -15.34 -18.65 21.67
C ASP A 166 -16.37 -19.10 20.64
N ILE A 167 -16.25 -18.57 19.42
CA ILE A 167 -17.13 -18.91 18.31
C ILE A 167 -16.40 -19.92 17.43
N PHE A 168 -17.03 -21.08 17.23
CA PHE A 168 -16.55 -22.06 16.25
C PHE A 168 -17.26 -21.80 14.91
N VAL A 169 -16.49 -21.36 13.89
CA VAL A 169 -17.02 -21.16 12.53
C VAL A 169 -16.58 -22.33 11.67
N GLN A 170 -17.52 -23.16 11.26
CA GLN A 170 -17.28 -24.26 10.33
C GLN A 170 -17.77 -23.86 8.94
N VAL A 171 -16.82 -23.74 8.00
CA VAL A 171 -17.12 -23.35 6.61
C VAL A 171 -17.17 -24.62 5.75
N TRP A 172 -18.34 -24.89 5.19
CA TRP A 172 -18.53 -25.98 4.24
C TRP A 172 -18.42 -25.41 2.83
N LEU A 173 -17.32 -25.73 2.13
CA LEU A 173 -17.11 -25.31 0.75
C LEU A 173 -17.33 -26.54 -0.14
N ASP A 174 -18.27 -26.42 -1.08
CA ASP A 174 -18.53 -27.42 -2.11
C ASP A 174 -17.93 -26.94 -3.44
N GLY A 175 -17.26 -27.84 -4.18
CA GLY A 175 -16.64 -27.58 -5.46
C GLY A 175 -15.11 -27.51 -5.46
N GLU A 176 -14.52 -27.22 -6.63
CA GLU A 176 -13.07 -27.04 -6.76
C GLU A 176 -12.61 -25.73 -6.09
N MET A 177 -11.91 -25.87 -4.98
CA MET A 177 -11.39 -24.71 -4.24
C MET A 177 -10.26 -24.01 -4.97
N PRO A 178 -10.28 -22.67 -5.08
CA PRO A 178 -9.12 -21.91 -5.52
C PRO A 178 -7.88 -22.20 -4.68
N ILE A 179 -6.70 -22.16 -5.30
CA ILE A 179 -5.42 -22.51 -4.68
C ILE A 179 -5.18 -21.85 -3.29
N PRO A 180 -5.57 -20.58 -3.04
CA PRO A 180 -5.40 -19.96 -1.72
C PRO A 180 -6.14 -20.67 -0.57
N PHE A 181 -7.29 -21.29 -0.87
CA PHE A 181 -8.09 -21.99 0.13
C PHE A 181 -7.64 -23.44 0.41
N LYS A 182 -6.82 -24.02 -0.49
CA LYS A 182 -6.22 -25.35 -0.28
C LYS A 182 -5.09 -25.37 0.77
N ARG A 183 -4.73 -24.21 1.31
CA ARG A 183 -3.60 -24.02 2.24
C ARG A 183 -4.04 -23.70 3.68
N LEU A 184 -5.35 -23.69 3.95
CA LEU A 184 -5.91 -23.65 5.29
C LEU A 184 -5.99 -25.06 5.85
#